data_d84d49637ccddb0b78818b060fce60c2
#
_entry.id   d84d49637ccddb0b78818b060fce60c2
#
_cell.length_a   1.000
_cell.length_b   1.000
_cell.length_c   1.000
_cell.angle_alpha   90.00
_cell.angle_beta   90.00
_cell.angle_gamma   90.00
#
_symmetry.space_group_name_H-M   'P 1'
#
loop_
_entity.id
_entity.type
_entity.pdbx_description
1 polymer ?
#
loop_
_entity_poly.entity_id
_entity_poly.type
_entity_poly.pdbx_seq_one_letter_code
_entity_poly.pdbx_strand_id
1 'polypeptide(L)'
;MPPDSLRADVMAICQPEGRMVGSPGHARARSYLEERLGELGLVPYRGDTFALSYRHSRGGLESHNLVGVIPGTDRGLPPLIIAAHYDSIIAAPSADDNAAAVAIALSTAAALGATRRERDIAIALFDAEEPPYFLGSDMGSVRFCAEQADGRGFHGALVMDLVGHDFALPLPGLANLLVAVGVESSGGLPALVDACPRPASLPLVVAHNEVVGDMSDHHAFRLRRVPYLFLTCGRWIHYHRESDTPDRLAWGKMALIRDYLVALAGAMADGALAVPPVDTTAMEIRYLEAALGPALPLVLTRLGISALKTREDLQRLAFGLQALGV
;
A
#
# COMPACT_ATOMS: atom_id res chain seq x y z
N MET A 1 -15.82 9.33 -7.87
CA MET A 1 -15.56 10.67 -7.31
C MET A 1 -14.65 11.45 -8.25
N PRO A 2 -14.76 12.79 -8.34
CA PRO A 2 -13.87 13.58 -9.17
C PRO A 2 -12.42 13.50 -8.65
N PRO A 3 -11.40 13.73 -9.52
CA PRO A 3 -10.00 13.85 -9.14
C PRO A 3 -9.74 14.86 -8.00
N ASP A 4 -10.67 15.79 -7.80
CA ASP A 4 -10.62 16.81 -6.77
C ASP A 4 -10.63 16.25 -5.33
N SER A 5 -11.23 15.06 -5.09
CA SER A 5 -11.23 14.47 -3.74
C SER A 5 -9.89 13.91 -3.32
N LEU A 6 -9.15 13.20 -4.21
CA LEU A 6 -7.78 12.75 -3.95
C LEU A 6 -6.89 13.93 -3.57
N ARG A 7 -6.99 15.01 -4.36
CA ARG A 7 -6.20 16.22 -4.13
C ARG A 7 -6.57 16.90 -2.82
N ALA A 8 -7.86 16.98 -2.50
CA ALA A 8 -8.33 17.59 -1.26
C ALA A 8 -7.79 16.82 -0.03
N ASP A 9 -7.89 15.49 -0.04
CA ASP A 9 -7.40 14.66 1.07
C ASP A 9 -5.87 14.81 1.25
N VAL A 10 -5.08 14.77 0.16
CA VAL A 10 -3.62 15.02 0.23
C VAL A 10 -3.33 16.40 0.80
N MET A 11 -3.96 17.45 0.26
CA MET A 11 -3.69 18.84 0.68
C MET A 11 -4.08 19.09 2.15
N ALA A 12 -5.08 18.38 2.67
CA ALA A 12 -5.50 18.51 4.06
C ALA A 12 -4.46 17.96 5.04
N ILE A 13 -3.77 16.87 4.68
CA ILE A 13 -2.80 16.22 5.57
C ILE A 13 -1.33 16.59 5.28
N CYS A 14 -1.01 17.09 4.08
CA CYS A 14 0.33 17.53 3.69
C CYS A 14 0.61 18.97 4.12
N GLN A 15 0.75 19.20 5.42
CA GLN A 15 1.10 20.51 5.96
C GLN A 15 2.62 20.67 6.09
N PRO A 16 3.18 21.90 6.04
CA PRO A 16 4.63 22.13 6.09
C PRO A 16 5.32 21.55 7.34
N GLU A 17 4.62 21.44 8.47
CA GLU A 17 5.15 20.86 9.71
C GLU A 17 5.17 19.33 9.73
N GLY A 18 4.64 18.69 8.71
CA GLY A 18 4.59 17.22 8.62
C GLY A 18 3.67 16.56 9.64
N ARG A 19 3.82 15.24 9.76
CA ARG A 19 2.98 14.37 10.59
C ARG A 19 3.83 13.45 11.49
N MET A 20 4.98 13.95 11.97
CA MET A 20 5.81 13.17 12.89
C MET A 20 5.01 12.77 14.11
N VAL A 21 5.11 11.50 14.50
CA VAL A 21 4.39 10.95 15.66
C VAL A 21 4.53 11.84 16.89
N GLY A 22 3.40 12.20 17.51
CA GLY A 22 3.34 13.07 18.68
C GLY A 22 3.44 14.57 18.40
N SER A 23 3.62 15.00 17.13
CA SER A 23 3.65 16.42 16.76
C SER A 23 2.24 17.02 16.63
N PRO A 24 2.12 18.37 16.68
CA PRO A 24 0.83 19.02 16.39
C PRO A 24 0.31 18.74 14.98
N GLY A 25 1.17 18.58 13.98
CA GLY A 25 0.78 18.21 12.61
C GLY A 25 0.20 16.80 12.54
N HIS A 26 0.78 15.86 13.27
CA HIS A 26 0.27 14.51 13.42
C HIS A 26 -1.14 14.50 14.06
N ALA A 27 -1.33 15.25 15.14
CA ALA A 27 -2.65 15.38 15.78
C ALA A 27 -3.73 15.97 14.85
N ARG A 28 -3.35 16.98 14.03
CA ARG A 28 -4.27 17.56 13.02
C ARG A 28 -4.62 16.55 11.91
N ALA A 29 -3.62 15.84 11.40
CA ALA A 29 -3.84 14.80 10.38
C ALA A 29 -4.79 13.72 10.92
N ARG A 30 -4.56 13.25 12.16
CA ARG A 30 -5.45 12.31 12.82
C ARG A 30 -6.89 12.82 12.89
N SER A 31 -7.10 14.03 13.41
CA SER A 31 -8.46 14.61 13.53
C SER A 31 -9.17 14.72 12.19
N TYR A 32 -8.45 15.18 11.15
CA TYR A 32 -8.98 15.23 9.79
C TYR A 32 -9.38 13.84 9.28
N LEU A 33 -8.54 12.85 9.49
CA LEU A 33 -8.78 11.49 8.99
C LEU A 33 -9.93 10.80 9.72
N GLU A 34 -10.07 11.01 11.04
CA GLU A 34 -11.24 10.51 11.81
C GLU A 34 -12.56 11.11 11.28
N GLU A 35 -12.60 12.43 11.06
CA GLU A 35 -13.76 13.11 10.47
C GLU A 35 -14.03 12.57 9.05
N ARG A 36 -12.99 12.41 8.25
CA ARG A 36 -13.10 11.94 6.87
C ARG A 36 -13.64 10.53 6.75
N LEU A 37 -13.22 9.61 7.63
CA LEU A 37 -13.76 8.26 7.70
C LEU A 37 -15.28 8.29 8.01
N GLY A 38 -15.72 9.19 8.90
CA GLY A 38 -17.14 9.41 9.22
C GLY A 38 -17.94 9.97 8.03
N GLU A 39 -17.41 10.99 7.34
CA GLU A 39 -18.04 11.58 6.15
C GLU A 39 -18.22 10.56 5.01
N LEU A 40 -17.31 9.59 4.90
CA LEU A 40 -17.40 8.49 3.95
C LEU A 40 -18.44 7.44 4.34
N GLY A 41 -19.09 7.59 5.50
CA GLY A 41 -20.11 6.66 6.00
C GLY A 41 -19.55 5.32 6.48
N LEU A 42 -18.25 5.27 6.80
CA LEU A 42 -17.67 4.07 7.41
C LEU A 42 -18.10 3.96 8.87
N VAL A 43 -18.10 2.74 9.39
CA VAL A 43 -18.34 2.49 10.82
C VAL A 43 -17.01 2.15 11.50
N PRO A 44 -16.83 2.45 12.80
CA PRO A 44 -15.66 2.03 13.55
C PRO A 44 -15.42 0.53 13.46
N TYR A 45 -14.14 0.13 13.34
CA TYR A 45 -13.75 -1.28 13.31
C TYR A 45 -14.05 -1.97 14.63
N ARG A 46 -13.81 -1.24 15.75
CA ARG A 46 -14.03 -1.73 17.12
C ARG A 46 -14.40 -0.56 18.04
N GLY A 47 -15.37 -0.78 18.93
CA GLY A 47 -15.85 0.27 19.82
C GLY A 47 -16.64 1.36 19.09
N ASP A 48 -16.57 2.59 19.60
CA ASP A 48 -17.40 3.73 19.13
C ASP A 48 -16.58 4.81 18.39
N THR A 49 -15.27 4.62 18.24
CA THR A 49 -14.36 5.56 17.56
C THR A 49 -13.53 4.87 16.49
N PHE A 50 -13.10 5.61 15.49
CA PHE A 50 -12.18 5.10 14.48
C PHE A 50 -10.77 4.86 15.03
N ALA A 51 -10.39 5.55 16.11
CA ALA A 51 -9.07 5.47 16.69
C ALA A 51 -8.91 4.24 17.60
N LEU A 52 -7.97 3.39 17.26
CA LEU A 52 -7.50 2.27 18.06
C LEU A 52 -6.20 2.67 18.74
N SER A 53 -6.32 3.22 19.96
CA SER A 53 -5.19 3.74 20.71
C SER A 53 -4.28 2.63 21.25
N TYR A 54 -2.97 2.89 21.29
CA TYR A 54 -1.98 2.04 21.93
C TYR A 54 -0.83 2.86 22.50
N ARG A 55 -0.18 2.34 23.53
CA ARG A 55 1.00 2.98 24.14
C ARG A 55 2.27 2.31 23.67
N HIS A 56 3.25 3.15 23.35
CA HIS A 56 4.58 2.68 23.01
C HIS A 56 5.23 1.99 24.20
N SER A 57 5.98 0.93 23.94
CA SER A 57 6.69 0.15 24.95
C SER A 57 7.75 0.97 25.67
N ARG A 58 8.27 2.02 25.03
CA ARG A 58 9.23 2.96 25.59
C ARG A 58 8.69 4.39 25.54
N GLY A 59 8.90 5.17 26.60
CA GLY A 59 8.58 6.60 26.64
C GLY A 59 7.12 6.98 26.88
N GLY A 60 6.20 6.01 26.90
CA GLY A 60 4.78 6.26 27.23
C GLY A 60 4.01 7.11 26.22
N LEU A 61 4.57 7.35 25.03
CA LEU A 61 3.88 7.99 23.92
C LEU A 61 2.67 7.17 23.49
N GLU A 62 1.60 7.83 23.12
CA GLU A 62 0.37 7.20 22.61
C GLU A 62 0.24 7.44 21.11
N SER A 63 -0.01 6.37 20.37
CA SER A 63 -0.32 6.40 18.95
C SER A 63 -1.70 5.80 18.67
N HIS A 64 -2.23 6.04 17.46
CA HIS A 64 -3.60 5.71 17.11
C HIS A 64 -3.71 5.19 15.69
N ASN A 65 -3.94 3.89 15.53
CA ASN A 65 -4.38 3.38 14.24
C ASN A 65 -5.82 3.83 13.99
N LEU A 66 -6.12 4.36 12.82
CA LEU A 66 -7.46 4.80 12.45
C LEU A 66 -8.08 3.76 11.53
N VAL A 67 -9.15 3.09 11.98
CA VAL A 67 -9.72 1.99 11.22
C VAL A 67 -11.22 2.15 11.05
N GLY A 68 -11.64 2.37 9.81
CA GLY A 68 -13.04 2.45 9.40
C GLY A 68 -13.44 1.25 8.53
N VAL A 69 -14.66 0.79 8.64
CA VAL A 69 -15.18 -0.39 7.96
C VAL A 69 -16.32 -0.04 7.02
N ILE A 70 -16.26 -0.56 5.81
CA ILE A 70 -17.40 -0.72 4.90
C ILE A 70 -18.06 -2.05 5.28
N PRO A 71 -19.27 -2.06 5.89
CA PRO A 71 -19.87 -3.28 6.38
C PRO A 71 -20.25 -4.25 5.25
N GLY A 72 -19.86 -5.51 5.40
CA GLY A 72 -20.33 -6.61 4.59
C GLY A 72 -21.72 -7.11 5.01
N THR A 73 -22.27 -8.03 4.26
CA THR A 73 -23.54 -8.70 4.58
C THR A 73 -23.38 -9.81 5.62
N ASP A 74 -22.18 -10.41 5.71
CA ASP A 74 -21.77 -11.35 6.75
C ASP A 74 -20.57 -10.80 7.52
N ARG A 75 -20.85 -10.17 8.63
CA ARG A 75 -19.84 -9.59 9.52
C ARG A 75 -19.08 -10.62 10.38
N GLY A 76 -19.42 -11.89 10.28
CA GLY A 76 -18.68 -12.99 10.89
C GLY A 76 -17.43 -13.39 10.10
N LEU A 77 -17.37 -13.05 8.83
CA LEU A 77 -16.23 -13.37 7.97
C LEU A 77 -14.99 -12.50 8.31
N PRO A 78 -13.77 -13.04 8.14
CA PRO A 78 -12.55 -12.27 8.23
C PRO A 78 -12.56 -11.09 7.23
N PRO A 79 -12.26 -9.86 7.66
CA PRO A 79 -12.26 -8.69 6.78
C PRO A 79 -11.10 -8.70 5.78
N LEU A 80 -11.30 -8.02 4.64
CA LEU A 80 -10.20 -7.55 3.79
C LEU A 80 -9.70 -6.21 4.33
N ILE A 81 -8.39 -6.03 4.42
CA ILE A 81 -7.76 -4.78 4.88
C ILE A 81 -7.21 -4.02 3.67
N ILE A 82 -7.49 -2.71 3.60
CA ILE A 82 -6.81 -1.74 2.71
C ILE A 82 -6.06 -0.78 3.62
N ALA A 83 -4.75 -0.69 3.46
CA ALA A 83 -3.90 -0.02 4.43
C ALA A 83 -2.89 0.95 3.80
N ALA A 84 -2.60 2.02 4.54
CA ALA A 84 -1.50 2.96 4.35
C ALA A 84 -1.14 3.56 5.71
N HIS A 85 0.11 4.00 5.92
CA HIS A 85 0.43 4.77 7.12
C HIS A 85 0.17 6.27 6.92
N TYR A 86 -0.09 6.99 8.01
CA TYR A 86 -0.38 8.43 7.94
C TYR A 86 0.64 9.31 8.67
N ASP A 87 1.55 8.74 9.43
CA ASP A 87 2.67 9.48 10.02
C ASP A 87 3.72 9.88 8.97
N SER A 88 4.73 10.61 9.36
CA SER A 88 5.88 10.99 8.52
C SER A 88 7.15 11.01 9.34
N ILE A 89 8.30 10.74 8.67
CA ILE A 89 9.60 10.69 9.35
C ILE A 89 10.15 12.09 9.71
N ILE A 90 9.79 13.13 8.94
CA ILE A 90 10.32 14.49 9.10
C ILE A 90 9.21 15.53 9.20
N ALA A 91 9.56 16.71 9.69
CA ALA A 91 8.70 17.89 9.73
C ALA A 91 8.62 18.55 8.34
N ALA A 92 8.01 17.83 7.39
CA ALA A 92 7.81 18.26 5.99
C ALA A 92 6.50 17.66 5.45
N PRO A 93 5.98 18.11 4.31
CA PRO A 93 4.71 17.67 3.76
C PRO A 93 4.60 16.16 3.59
N SER A 94 5.68 15.46 3.19
CA SER A 94 5.73 14.00 2.98
C SER A 94 4.52 13.53 2.16
N ALA A 95 4.43 14.06 0.94
CA ALA A 95 3.24 13.93 0.11
C ALA A 95 3.10 12.55 -0.51
N ASP A 96 4.21 12.00 -1.01
CA ASP A 96 4.26 10.64 -1.52
C ASP A 96 4.40 9.64 -0.38
N ASP A 97 5.09 10.04 0.69
CA ASP A 97 5.38 9.22 1.86
C ASP A 97 4.63 9.70 3.12
N ASN A 98 3.38 9.31 3.37
CA ASN A 98 2.56 8.40 2.57
C ASN A 98 1.14 8.99 2.38
N ALA A 99 1.02 10.33 2.26
CA ALA A 99 -0.29 10.98 2.10
C ALA A 99 -1.00 10.58 0.80
N ALA A 100 -0.24 10.29 -0.26
CA ALA A 100 -0.78 9.82 -1.52
C ALA A 100 -1.54 8.49 -1.36
N ALA A 101 -0.96 7.52 -0.67
CA ALA A 101 -1.59 6.23 -0.41
C ALA A 101 -2.83 6.37 0.51
N VAL A 102 -2.75 7.22 1.54
CA VAL A 102 -3.91 7.54 2.39
C VAL A 102 -5.07 8.08 1.55
N ALA A 103 -4.83 9.05 0.68
CA ALA A 103 -5.86 9.62 -0.17
C ALA A 103 -6.43 8.59 -1.16
N ILE A 104 -5.60 7.71 -1.72
CA ILE A 104 -6.04 6.61 -2.58
C ILE A 104 -6.93 5.64 -1.78
N ALA A 105 -6.56 5.27 -0.54
CA ALA A 105 -7.36 4.41 0.31
C ALA A 105 -8.75 5.02 0.61
N LEU A 106 -8.81 6.30 0.98
CA LEU A 106 -10.06 7.02 1.23
C LEU A 106 -10.95 7.11 -0.03
N SER A 107 -10.36 7.43 -1.17
CA SER A 107 -11.08 7.48 -2.45
C SER A 107 -11.59 6.10 -2.90
N THR A 108 -10.82 5.05 -2.60
CA THR A 108 -11.21 3.65 -2.84
C THR A 108 -12.39 3.26 -1.95
N ALA A 109 -12.35 3.65 -0.66
CA ALA A 109 -13.44 3.41 0.28
C ALA A 109 -14.76 4.02 -0.23
N ALA A 110 -14.71 5.27 -0.69
CA ALA A 110 -15.87 5.93 -1.27
C ALA A 110 -16.48 5.20 -2.47
N ALA A 111 -15.62 4.66 -3.35
CA ALA A 111 -16.09 3.90 -4.51
C ALA A 111 -16.68 2.54 -4.10
N LEU A 112 -16.04 1.85 -3.17
CA LEU A 112 -16.49 0.53 -2.67
C LEU A 112 -17.76 0.60 -1.83
N GLY A 113 -18.01 1.71 -1.13
CA GLY A 113 -19.22 1.93 -0.34
C GLY A 113 -20.52 1.89 -1.15
N ALA A 114 -20.45 2.08 -2.47
CA ALA A 114 -21.60 1.97 -3.37
C ALA A 114 -22.02 0.52 -3.69
N THR A 115 -21.18 -0.48 -3.37
CA THR A 115 -21.41 -1.91 -3.68
C THR A 115 -21.38 -2.74 -2.42
N ARG A 116 -22.42 -3.58 -2.22
CA ARG A 116 -22.44 -4.52 -1.10
C ARG A 116 -21.60 -5.74 -1.42
N ARG A 117 -20.83 -6.18 -0.43
CA ARG A 117 -20.03 -7.40 -0.48
C ARG A 117 -20.37 -8.31 0.70
N GLU A 118 -19.94 -9.56 0.63
CA GLU A 118 -20.22 -10.51 1.69
C GLU A 118 -19.42 -10.15 2.96
N ARG A 119 -18.11 -9.94 2.83
CA ARG A 119 -17.23 -9.59 3.96
C ARG A 119 -17.04 -8.10 4.15
N ASP A 120 -16.69 -7.74 5.36
CA ASP A 120 -16.23 -6.38 5.69
C ASP A 120 -14.99 -6.02 4.88
N ILE A 121 -14.89 -4.74 4.45
CA ILE A 121 -13.64 -4.15 3.98
C ILE A 121 -13.24 -3.07 4.97
N ALA A 122 -12.09 -3.22 5.61
CA ALA A 122 -11.55 -2.26 6.57
C ALA A 122 -10.49 -1.38 5.91
N ILE A 123 -10.64 -0.06 6.08
CA ILE A 123 -9.63 0.94 5.72
C ILE A 123 -8.82 1.19 6.98
N ALA A 124 -7.57 0.79 6.98
CA ALA A 124 -6.65 0.92 8.10
C ALA A 124 -5.56 1.95 7.78
N LEU A 125 -5.61 3.08 8.48
CA LEU A 125 -4.60 4.12 8.40
C LEU A 125 -3.70 3.96 9.63
N PHE A 126 -2.51 3.38 9.40
CA PHE A 126 -1.59 3.03 10.48
C PHE A 126 -0.77 4.23 10.96
N ASP A 127 -0.48 4.23 12.25
CA ASP A 127 0.39 5.19 12.92
C ASP A 127 1.77 4.56 13.16
N ALA A 128 2.79 5.42 13.33
CA ALA A 128 4.12 5.00 13.73
C ALA A 128 4.74 3.90 12.82
N GLU A 129 4.60 4.04 11.51
CA GLU A 129 5.29 3.19 10.55
C GLU A 129 6.77 3.58 10.46
N GLU A 130 7.04 4.87 10.50
CA GLU A 130 8.34 5.47 10.27
C GLU A 130 9.35 5.24 11.43
N PRO A 131 10.67 5.30 11.15
CA PRO A 131 11.66 5.31 12.23
C PRO A 131 11.37 6.34 13.33
N PRO A 132 11.54 5.99 14.61
CA PRO A 132 12.26 4.81 15.10
C PRO A 132 11.42 3.55 15.32
N TYR A 133 10.17 3.54 14.86
CA TYR A 133 9.22 2.46 15.12
C TYR A 133 9.23 1.37 14.05
N PHE A 134 9.75 1.69 12.87
CA PHE A 134 9.80 0.83 11.68
C PHE A 134 10.24 -0.61 12.00
N LEU A 135 9.44 -1.59 11.57
CA LEU A 135 9.58 -3.04 11.83
C LEU A 135 9.63 -3.43 13.32
N GLY A 136 9.43 -2.47 14.21
CA GLY A 136 9.44 -2.71 15.66
C GLY A 136 8.08 -3.11 16.21
N SER A 137 8.07 -3.51 17.50
CA SER A 137 6.85 -3.87 18.21
C SER A 137 5.87 -2.70 18.39
N ASP A 138 6.31 -1.47 18.25
CA ASP A 138 5.50 -0.26 18.41
C ASP A 138 5.01 0.30 17.06
N MET A 139 5.38 -0.32 15.93
CA MET A 139 4.83 -0.01 14.61
C MET A 139 3.33 -0.29 14.58
N GLY A 140 2.54 0.64 14.05
CA GLY A 140 1.08 0.60 14.10
C GLY A 140 0.46 -0.66 13.52
N SER A 141 0.91 -1.09 12.35
CA SER A 141 0.43 -2.33 11.74
C SER A 141 0.77 -3.57 12.57
N VAL A 142 1.95 -3.59 13.21
CA VAL A 142 2.34 -4.68 14.12
C VAL A 142 1.43 -4.71 15.34
N ARG A 143 1.15 -3.55 15.96
CA ARG A 143 0.17 -3.42 17.06
C ARG A 143 -1.23 -3.82 16.63
N PHE A 144 -1.68 -3.36 15.48
CA PHE A 144 -3.00 -3.73 14.96
C PHE A 144 -3.15 -5.23 14.82
N CYS A 145 -2.21 -5.88 14.15
CA CYS A 145 -2.24 -7.32 13.95
C CYS A 145 -2.08 -8.12 15.25
N ALA A 146 -1.34 -7.58 16.24
CA ALA A 146 -1.07 -8.30 17.49
C ALA A 146 -2.20 -8.18 18.53
N GLU A 147 -2.77 -6.98 18.69
CA GLU A 147 -3.56 -6.63 19.86
C GLU A 147 -4.92 -6.03 19.53
N GLN A 148 -5.07 -5.42 18.34
CA GLN A 148 -6.27 -4.67 17.98
C GLN A 148 -7.22 -5.44 17.05
N ALA A 149 -6.76 -6.54 16.45
CA ALA A 149 -7.61 -7.43 15.67
C ALA A 149 -8.78 -7.96 16.50
N ASP A 150 -9.96 -8.08 15.89
CA ASP A 150 -11.21 -8.44 16.56
C ASP A 150 -11.42 -9.95 16.76
N GLY A 151 -10.39 -10.75 16.53
CA GLY A 151 -10.43 -12.21 16.70
C GLY A 151 -10.93 -13.00 15.49
N ARG A 152 -11.52 -12.34 14.48
CA ARG A 152 -11.94 -13.00 13.22
C ARG A 152 -10.75 -13.39 12.33
N GLY A 153 -9.56 -12.87 12.60
CA GLY A 153 -8.42 -12.92 11.69
C GLY A 153 -8.58 -11.95 10.51
N PHE A 154 -7.79 -12.17 9.45
CA PHE A 154 -7.85 -11.35 8.24
C PHE A 154 -7.97 -12.25 7.02
N HIS A 155 -8.81 -11.84 6.07
CA HIS A 155 -8.93 -12.54 4.79
C HIS A 155 -7.73 -12.28 3.89
N GLY A 156 -7.27 -11.02 3.87
CA GLY A 156 -6.11 -10.56 3.14
C GLY A 156 -5.85 -9.08 3.40
N ALA A 157 -4.75 -8.56 2.89
CA ALA A 157 -4.38 -7.16 3.01
C ALA A 157 -3.89 -6.58 1.68
N LEU A 158 -4.31 -5.36 1.38
CA LEU A 158 -3.79 -4.49 0.32
C LEU A 158 -3.11 -3.32 1.02
N VAL A 159 -1.79 -3.27 0.96
CA VAL A 159 -0.97 -2.24 1.60
C VAL A 159 -0.39 -1.35 0.53
N MET A 160 -0.38 -0.05 0.74
CA MET A 160 0.19 0.91 -0.20
C MET A 160 1.21 1.80 0.48
N ASP A 161 2.31 2.05 -0.22
CA ASP A 161 3.34 2.99 0.17
C ASP A 161 4.10 3.50 -1.04
N LEU A 162 4.43 4.82 -1.09
CA LEU A 162 5.12 5.46 -2.19
C LEU A 162 4.42 5.23 -3.53
N VAL A 163 3.15 5.58 -3.64
CA VAL A 163 2.31 5.32 -4.84
C VAL A 163 1.89 6.60 -5.59
N GLY A 164 2.42 7.76 -5.22
CA GLY A 164 2.02 9.05 -5.77
C GLY A 164 2.94 9.61 -6.84
N HIS A 165 4.13 9.08 -7.07
CA HIS A 165 5.12 9.61 -8.02
C HIS A 165 5.25 8.77 -9.30
N ASP A 166 5.85 9.35 -10.33
CA ASP A 166 6.22 8.62 -11.54
C ASP A 166 7.37 7.64 -11.24
N PHE A 167 7.34 6.47 -11.87
CA PHE A 167 8.40 5.48 -11.67
C PHE A 167 9.78 6.05 -12.05
N ALA A 168 10.79 5.79 -11.20
CA ALA A 168 12.08 6.47 -11.26
C ALA A 168 12.90 6.21 -12.55
N LEU A 169 12.69 5.07 -13.24
CA LEU A 169 13.35 4.81 -14.52
C LEU A 169 12.74 5.65 -15.64
N PRO A 170 13.53 6.54 -16.27
CA PRO A 170 13.05 7.42 -17.34
C PRO A 170 12.95 6.67 -18.68
N LEU A 171 12.22 5.57 -18.70
CA LEU A 171 11.96 4.78 -19.91
C LEU A 171 10.57 5.10 -20.45
N PRO A 172 10.41 5.25 -21.78
CA PRO A 172 9.11 5.51 -22.38
C PRO A 172 8.05 4.50 -21.96
N GLY A 173 6.89 4.97 -21.50
CA GLY A 173 5.76 4.14 -21.09
C GLY A 173 5.82 3.63 -19.66
N LEU A 174 6.89 3.86 -18.90
CA LEU A 174 7.03 3.37 -17.53
C LEU A 174 6.69 4.39 -16.43
N ALA A 175 6.39 5.64 -16.77
CA ALA A 175 6.04 6.65 -15.76
C ALA A 175 4.94 6.14 -14.80
N ASN A 176 3.91 5.50 -15.34
CA ASN A 176 2.80 4.95 -14.56
C ASN A 176 3.07 3.54 -14.00
N LEU A 177 4.29 2.99 -14.07
CA LEU A 177 4.57 1.65 -13.57
C LEU A 177 4.20 1.53 -12.08
N LEU A 178 3.49 0.45 -11.76
CA LEU A 178 3.18 0.03 -10.40
C LEU A 178 3.85 -1.32 -10.14
N VAL A 179 4.34 -1.53 -8.95
CA VAL A 179 4.89 -2.80 -8.49
C VAL A 179 3.93 -3.41 -7.47
N ALA A 180 3.58 -4.68 -7.64
CA ALA A 180 2.82 -5.48 -6.69
C ALA A 180 3.71 -6.57 -6.09
N VAL A 181 3.95 -6.51 -4.80
CA VAL A 181 4.77 -7.45 -4.04
C VAL A 181 3.86 -8.36 -3.23
N GLY A 182 4.23 -9.63 -3.07
CA GLY A 182 3.52 -10.55 -2.19
C GLY A 182 2.49 -11.44 -2.87
N VAL A 183 2.44 -11.48 -4.20
CA VAL A 183 1.51 -12.37 -4.95
C VAL A 183 1.74 -13.84 -4.58
N GLU A 184 2.96 -14.22 -4.22
CA GLU A 184 3.31 -15.55 -3.74
C GLU A 184 2.68 -15.92 -2.40
N SER A 185 2.24 -14.94 -1.61
CA SER A 185 1.72 -15.15 -0.25
C SER A 185 0.49 -16.05 -0.19
N SER A 186 -0.22 -16.22 -1.31
CA SER A 186 -1.34 -17.15 -1.46
C SER A 186 -1.43 -17.67 -2.89
N GLY A 187 -1.70 -18.98 -3.06
CA GLY A 187 -1.96 -19.59 -4.36
C GLY A 187 -3.23 -19.09 -5.06
N GLY A 188 -4.10 -18.37 -4.35
CA GLY A 188 -5.26 -17.70 -4.95
C GLY A 188 -4.94 -16.38 -5.63
N LEU A 189 -3.84 -15.70 -5.24
CA LEU A 189 -3.51 -14.36 -5.75
C LEU A 189 -3.06 -14.33 -7.22
N PRO A 190 -2.25 -15.25 -7.75
CA PRO A 190 -1.81 -15.19 -9.15
C PRO A 190 -2.96 -15.10 -10.14
N ALA A 191 -3.91 -16.02 -10.05
CA ALA A 191 -5.08 -16.04 -10.95
C ALA A 191 -5.97 -14.80 -10.76
N LEU A 192 -6.10 -14.31 -9.52
CA LEU A 192 -6.87 -13.12 -9.20
C LEU A 192 -6.23 -11.87 -9.81
N VAL A 193 -4.92 -11.68 -9.67
CA VAL A 193 -4.19 -10.54 -10.24
C VAL A 193 -4.22 -10.58 -11.77
N ASP A 194 -4.10 -11.76 -12.38
CA ASP A 194 -4.19 -11.93 -13.82
C ASP A 194 -5.58 -11.59 -14.37
N ALA A 195 -6.64 -11.97 -13.67
CA ALA A 195 -8.01 -11.72 -14.07
C ALA A 195 -8.52 -10.31 -13.72
N CYS A 196 -7.88 -9.61 -12.81
CA CYS A 196 -8.34 -8.32 -12.31
C CYS A 196 -8.24 -7.24 -13.41
N PRO A 197 -9.32 -6.53 -13.76
CA PRO A 197 -9.29 -5.42 -14.70
C PRO A 197 -8.33 -4.33 -14.22
N ARG A 198 -7.40 -3.93 -15.08
CA ARG A 198 -6.43 -2.87 -14.83
C ARG A 198 -6.45 -1.85 -15.97
N PRO A 199 -6.36 -0.53 -15.67
CA PRO A 199 -6.21 0.47 -16.74
C PRO A 199 -5.02 0.14 -17.64
N ALA A 200 -5.20 0.20 -18.96
CA ALA A 200 -4.15 -0.13 -19.92
C ALA A 200 -2.91 0.77 -19.79
N SER A 201 -3.09 1.99 -19.31
CA SER A 201 -2.02 2.97 -19.04
C SER A 201 -1.33 2.79 -17.68
N LEU A 202 -1.65 1.74 -16.93
CA LEU A 202 -1.01 1.38 -15.66
C LEU A 202 -0.24 0.06 -15.83
N PRO A 203 1.01 0.07 -16.34
CA PRO A 203 1.83 -1.12 -16.36
C PRO A 203 2.01 -1.68 -14.95
N LEU A 204 2.03 -3.01 -14.81
CA LEU A 204 2.22 -3.69 -13.54
C LEU A 204 3.43 -4.61 -13.63
N VAL A 205 4.28 -4.55 -12.63
CA VAL A 205 5.30 -5.57 -12.34
C VAL A 205 4.89 -6.31 -11.09
N VAL A 206 5.04 -7.61 -11.12
CA VAL A 206 4.88 -8.48 -9.94
C VAL A 206 6.26 -8.85 -9.43
N ALA A 207 6.48 -8.75 -8.13
CA ALA A 207 7.74 -9.09 -7.50
C ALA A 207 7.50 -9.93 -6.23
N HIS A 208 8.36 -10.90 -5.99
CA HIS A 208 8.36 -11.69 -4.76
C HIS A 208 8.91 -10.87 -3.59
N ASN A 209 8.36 -11.04 -2.39
CA ASN A 209 8.81 -10.27 -1.22
C ASN A 209 10.29 -10.45 -0.89
N GLU A 210 10.88 -11.62 -1.15
CA GLU A 210 12.32 -11.85 -0.94
C GLU A 210 13.21 -10.91 -1.76
N VAL A 211 12.69 -10.39 -2.87
CA VAL A 211 13.42 -9.48 -3.77
C VAL A 211 13.36 -8.04 -3.26
N VAL A 212 12.21 -7.63 -2.73
CA VAL A 212 11.94 -6.26 -2.29
C VAL A 212 12.19 -6.09 -0.79
N GLY A 213 11.84 -7.09 0.02
CA GLY A 213 11.94 -7.08 1.48
C GLY A 213 10.72 -6.44 2.16
N ASP A 214 10.80 -6.37 3.47
CA ASP A 214 9.77 -5.77 4.31
C ASP A 214 9.99 -4.25 4.37
N MET A 215 9.37 -3.53 3.45
CA MET A 215 9.62 -2.10 3.23
C MET A 215 8.48 -1.20 3.75
N SER A 216 7.41 -1.79 4.32
CA SER A 216 6.27 -1.05 4.86
C SER A 216 5.36 -1.97 5.70
N ASP A 217 4.15 -1.54 6.02
CA ASP A 217 3.14 -2.19 6.86
C ASP A 217 2.75 -3.63 6.46
N HIS A 218 3.01 -4.04 5.20
CA HIS A 218 2.79 -5.43 4.77
C HIS A 218 3.61 -6.45 5.59
N HIS A 219 4.71 -6.03 6.20
CA HIS A 219 5.50 -6.81 7.14
C HIS A 219 4.64 -7.49 8.22
N ALA A 220 3.71 -6.73 8.83
CA ALA A 220 2.87 -7.24 9.90
C ALA A 220 1.96 -8.38 9.45
N PHE A 221 1.41 -8.29 8.24
CA PHE A 221 0.55 -9.32 7.64
C PHE A 221 1.36 -10.54 7.20
N ARG A 222 2.53 -10.31 6.60
CA ARG A 222 3.45 -11.37 6.20
C ARG A 222 3.87 -12.24 7.39
N LEU A 223 4.26 -11.63 8.51
CA LEU A 223 4.63 -12.34 9.73
C LEU A 223 3.50 -13.24 10.26
N ARG A 224 2.26 -12.88 9.99
CA ARG A 224 1.07 -13.64 10.41
C ARG A 224 0.55 -14.57 9.33
N ARG A 225 1.27 -14.68 8.20
CA ARG A 225 0.88 -15.52 7.05
C ARG A 225 -0.51 -15.17 6.52
N VAL A 226 -0.89 -13.90 6.62
CA VAL A 226 -2.08 -13.34 5.97
C VAL A 226 -1.73 -13.11 4.50
N PRO A 227 -2.56 -13.53 3.54
CA PRO A 227 -2.39 -13.18 2.13
C PRO A 227 -2.33 -11.66 1.95
N TYR A 228 -1.36 -11.15 1.20
CA TYR A 228 -1.22 -9.73 1.03
C TYR A 228 -0.70 -9.35 -0.36
N LEU A 229 -0.99 -8.12 -0.75
CA LEU A 229 -0.32 -7.40 -1.82
C LEU A 229 0.17 -6.06 -1.27
N PHE A 230 1.43 -5.77 -1.50
CA PHE A 230 2.03 -4.48 -1.25
C PHE A 230 2.22 -3.76 -2.58
N LEU A 231 1.57 -2.60 -2.76
CA LEU A 231 1.61 -1.79 -3.96
C LEU A 231 2.53 -0.59 -3.74
N THR A 232 3.50 -0.40 -4.63
CA THR A 232 4.47 0.70 -4.53
C THR A 232 4.98 1.12 -5.91
N CYS A 233 5.49 2.35 -6.01
CA CYS A 233 6.27 2.81 -7.16
C CYS A 233 7.77 2.76 -6.90
N GLY A 234 8.18 2.24 -5.72
CA GLY A 234 9.56 2.23 -5.27
C GLY A 234 10.00 3.57 -4.68
N ARG A 235 11.27 3.68 -4.36
CA ARG A 235 11.85 4.93 -3.84
C ARG A 235 12.16 5.89 -4.98
N TRP A 236 12.13 7.18 -4.65
CA TRP A 236 12.48 8.25 -5.56
C TRP A 236 13.41 9.28 -4.90
N ILE A 237 13.90 10.26 -5.68
CA ILE A 237 14.91 11.21 -5.20
C ILE A 237 14.41 12.15 -4.08
N HIS A 238 13.10 12.25 -3.86
CA HIS A 238 12.47 13.08 -2.82
C HIS A 238 12.08 12.28 -1.56
N TYR A 239 12.27 10.96 -1.55
CA TYR A 239 12.01 10.09 -0.41
C TYR A 239 12.73 10.58 0.85
N HIS A 240 11.98 10.74 1.94
CA HIS A 240 12.46 11.27 3.23
C HIS A 240 13.10 12.66 3.15
N ARG A 241 12.62 13.53 2.26
CA ARG A 241 13.15 14.90 2.07
C ARG A 241 12.05 15.94 2.15
N GLU A 242 12.44 17.16 2.51
CA GLU A 242 11.55 18.35 2.50
C GLU A 242 10.94 18.63 1.11
N SER A 243 11.57 18.12 0.07
CA SER A 243 11.10 18.25 -1.31
C SER A 243 10.03 17.22 -1.72
N ASP A 244 9.59 16.34 -0.82
CA ASP A 244 8.43 15.49 -1.04
C ASP A 244 7.14 16.29 -0.79
N THR A 245 6.68 16.95 -1.84
CA THR A 245 5.60 17.95 -1.82
C THR A 245 4.46 17.61 -2.79
N PRO A 246 3.22 18.08 -2.51
CA PRO A 246 2.05 17.74 -3.32
C PRO A 246 2.11 18.15 -4.80
N ASP A 247 2.88 19.19 -5.14
CA ASP A 247 3.08 19.62 -6.53
C ASP A 247 3.87 18.65 -7.40
N ARG A 248 4.55 17.69 -6.77
CA ARG A 248 5.32 16.63 -7.44
C ARG A 248 4.57 15.34 -7.64
N LEU A 249 3.36 15.23 -7.11
CA LEU A 249 2.56 14.02 -7.25
C LEU A 249 1.99 13.86 -8.66
N ALA A 250 2.02 12.65 -9.15
CA ALA A 250 1.46 12.22 -10.43
C ALA A 250 -0.05 11.94 -10.28
N TRP A 251 -0.88 12.98 -10.16
CA TRP A 251 -2.32 12.89 -9.90
C TRP A 251 -3.07 11.95 -10.84
N GLY A 252 -2.70 11.93 -12.13
CA GLY A 252 -3.28 11.03 -13.12
C GLY A 252 -2.97 9.57 -12.80
N LYS A 253 -1.74 9.26 -12.39
CA LYS A 253 -1.33 7.92 -11.96
C LYS A 253 -2.05 7.49 -10.69
N MET A 254 -2.16 8.36 -9.70
CA MET A 254 -2.91 8.09 -8.46
C MET A 254 -4.37 7.70 -8.75
N ALA A 255 -5.01 8.37 -9.72
CA ALA A 255 -6.36 8.01 -10.15
C ALA A 255 -6.41 6.61 -10.79
N LEU A 256 -5.42 6.27 -11.63
CA LEU A 256 -5.32 4.93 -12.24
C LEU A 256 -5.09 3.85 -11.17
N ILE A 257 -4.23 4.12 -10.19
CA ILE A 257 -4.00 3.20 -9.06
C ILE A 257 -5.27 3.02 -8.23
N ARG A 258 -6.01 4.11 -7.94
CA ARG A 258 -7.29 4.04 -7.25
C ARG A 258 -8.29 3.15 -8.02
N ASP A 259 -8.41 3.31 -9.34
CA ASP A 259 -9.33 2.52 -10.16
C ASP A 259 -8.95 1.03 -10.15
N TYR A 260 -7.66 0.74 -10.23
CA TYR A 260 -7.16 -0.64 -10.10
C TYR A 260 -7.39 -1.19 -8.69
N LEU A 261 -7.15 -0.40 -7.65
CA LEU A 261 -7.35 -0.83 -6.26
C LEU A 261 -8.82 -1.16 -5.95
N VAL A 262 -9.76 -0.40 -6.51
CA VAL A 262 -11.21 -0.70 -6.40
C VAL A 262 -11.54 -2.07 -6.99
N ALA A 263 -11.03 -2.36 -8.20
CA ALA A 263 -11.24 -3.66 -8.85
C ALA A 263 -10.55 -4.79 -8.07
N LEU A 264 -9.30 -4.57 -7.65
CA LEU A 264 -8.48 -5.55 -6.93
C LEU A 264 -9.06 -5.88 -5.55
N ALA A 265 -9.47 -4.86 -4.79
CA ALA A 265 -10.11 -5.04 -3.49
C ALA A 265 -11.44 -5.82 -3.62
N GLY A 266 -12.22 -5.50 -4.66
CA GLY A 266 -13.42 -6.25 -4.96
C GLY A 266 -13.14 -7.72 -5.24
N ALA A 267 -12.20 -8.00 -6.14
CA ALA A 267 -11.82 -9.36 -6.49
C ALA A 267 -11.22 -10.13 -5.30
N MET A 268 -10.38 -9.48 -4.48
CA MET A 268 -9.83 -10.10 -3.28
C MET A 268 -10.90 -10.38 -2.22
N ALA A 269 -11.85 -9.46 -2.02
CA ALA A 269 -12.93 -9.67 -1.06
C ALA A 269 -13.81 -10.87 -1.41
N ASP A 270 -14.03 -11.12 -2.69
CA ASP A 270 -14.88 -12.21 -3.17
C ASP A 270 -14.07 -13.50 -3.47
N GLY A 271 -12.74 -13.40 -3.56
CA GLY A 271 -11.84 -14.50 -3.94
C GLY A 271 -11.49 -15.46 -2.80
N ALA A 272 -11.01 -16.65 -3.17
CA ALA A 272 -10.49 -17.64 -2.22
C ALA A 272 -8.99 -17.40 -2.00
N LEU A 273 -8.62 -16.77 -0.88
CA LEU A 273 -7.23 -16.45 -0.53
C LEU A 273 -6.60 -17.44 0.47
N ALA A 274 -7.38 -18.27 1.15
CA ALA A 274 -6.87 -19.27 2.09
C ALA A 274 -6.26 -20.49 1.37
N VAL A 275 -5.28 -20.24 0.50
CA VAL A 275 -4.56 -21.23 -0.32
C VAL A 275 -3.06 -21.11 -0.01
N PRO A 276 -2.33 -22.24 0.18
CA PRO A 276 -0.89 -22.18 0.46
C PRO A 276 -0.11 -21.32 -0.53
N PRO A 277 1.01 -20.71 -0.12
CA PRO A 277 1.93 -19.97 -1.00
C PRO A 277 2.39 -20.80 -2.20
N VAL A 278 2.69 -20.11 -3.31
CA VAL A 278 3.11 -20.74 -4.56
C VAL A 278 4.34 -20.05 -5.15
N ASP A 279 5.04 -20.75 -6.04
CA ASP A 279 6.09 -20.15 -6.86
C ASP A 279 5.48 -19.25 -7.94
N THR A 280 5.90 -18.00 -7.96
CA THR A 280 5.44 -16.97 -8.91
C THR A 280 6.49 -16.59 -9.95
N THR A 281 7.63 -17.28 -10.02
CA THR A 281 8.76 -16.94 -10.90
C THR A 281 8.33 -16.73 -12.36
N ALA A 282 7.55 -17.64 -12.92
CA ALA A 282 7.08 -17.52 -14.31
C ALA A 282 6.12 -16.32 -14.51
N MET A 283 5.27 -16.02 -13.51
CA MET A 283 4.39 -14.86 -13.53
C MET A 283 5.20 -13.56 -13.48
N GLU A 284 6.16 -13.46 -12.60
CA GLU A 284 7.03 -12.28 -12.45
C GLU A 284 7.79 -11.97 -13.74
N ILE A 285 8.37 -13.01 -14.38
CA ILE A 285 9.06 -12.86 -15.67
C ILE A 285 8.10 -12.32 -16.72
N ARG A 286 6.92 -12.91 -16.86
CA ARG A 286 5.89 -12.49 -17.82
C ARG A 286 5.45 -11.03 -17.61
N TYR A 287 5.26 -10.61 -16.36
CA TYR A 287 4.89 -9.23 -16.05
C TYR A 287 6.02 -8.23 -16.33
N LEU A 288 7.26 -8.60 -16.03
CA LEU A 288 8.45 -7.81 -16.38
C LEU A 288 8.61 -7.66 -17.90
N GLU A 289 8.46 -8.75 -18.65
CA GLU A 289 8.51 -8.73 -20.12
C GLU A 289 7.42 -7.84 -20.72
N ALA A 290 6.20 -7.94 -20.18
CA ALA A 290 5.08 -7.10 -20.64
C ALA A 290 5.28 -5.61 -20.29
N ALA A 291 5.80 -5.30 -19.10
CA ALA A 291 5.99 -3.93 -18.65
C ALA A 291 7.17 -3.24 -19.34
N LEU A 292 8.32 -3.91 -19.42
CA LEU A 292 9.55 -3.35 -19.96
C LEU A 292 9.63 -3.47 -21.50
N GLY A 293 8.94 -4.46 -22.10
CA GLY A 293 8.88 -4.63 -23.54
C GLY A 293 10.24 -4.55 -24.22
N PRO A 294 10.40 -3.67 -25.25
CA PRO A 294 11.67 -3.51 -25.97
C PRO A 294 12.83 -3.01 -25.13
N ALA A 295 12.59 -2.42 -23.95
CA ALA A 295 13.65 -1.94 -23.07
C ALA A 295 14.30 -3.09 -22.26
N LEU A 296 13.62 -4.21 -22.05
CA LEU A 296 14.13 -5.31 -21.24
C LEU A 296 15.48 -5.84 -21.69
N PRO A 297 15.74 -6.14 -22.99
CA PRO A 297 17.05 -6.60 -23.42
C PRO A 297 18.19 -5.63 -23.11
N LEU A 298 17.93 -4.32 -23.20
CA LEU A 298 18.93 -3.29 -22.87
C LEU A 298 19.26 -3.29 -21.37
N VAL A 299 18.23 -3.39 -20.51
CA VAL A 299 18.40 -3.48 -19.05
C VAL A 299 19.20 -4.74 -18.70
N LEU A 300 18.83 -5.90 -19.23
CA LEU A 300 19.52 -7.15 -18.97
C LEU A 300 20.99 -7.11 -19.41
N THR A 301 21.26 -6.60 -20.62
CA THR A 301 22.62 -6.45 -21.15
C THR A 301 23.47 -5.55 -20.23
N ARG A 302 22.92 -4.42 -19.75
CA ARG A 302 23.64 -3.52 -18.85
C ARG A 302 23.99 -4.17 -17.51
N LEU A 303 23.16 -5.12 -17.05
CA LEU A 303 23.35 -5.85 -15.79
C LEU A 303 24.08 -7.18 -15.96
N GLY A 304 24.50 -7.52 -17.18
CA GLY A 304 25.20 -8.79 -17.48
C GLY A 304 24.32 -10.03 -17.28
N ILE A 305 22.99 -9.89 -17.46
CA ILE A 305 22.01 -10.96 -17.37
C ILE A 305 21.66 -11.41 -18.78
N SER A 306 21.89 -12.69 -19.11
CA SER A 306 21.66 -13.20 -20.46
C SER A 306 20.18 -13.43 -20.77
N ALA A 307 19.38 -13.85 -19.80
CA ALA A 307 17.96 -14.09 -19.88
C ALA A 307 17.35 -14.21 -18.49
N LEU A 308 16.04 -13.97 -18.36
CA LEU A 308 15.28 -14.24 -17.13
C LEU A 308 14.64 -15.63 -17.26
N LYS A 309 14.99 -16.55 -16.39
CA LYS A 309 14.46 -17.93 -16.38
C LYS A 309 14.18 -18.44 -14.97
N THR A 310 14.88 -17.93 -13.99
CA THR A 310 14.90 -18.45 -12.62
C THR A 310 14.65 -17.33 -11.60
N ARG A 311 14.32 -17.71 -10.38
CA ARG A 311 14.26 -16.81 -9.22
C ARG A 311 15.58 -16.04 -9.03
N GLU A 312 16.70 -16.71 -9.22
CA GLU A 312 18.03 -16.10 -9.08
C GLU A 312 18.27 -15.00 -10.13
N ASP A 313 17.81 -15.19 -11.38
CA ASP A 313 17.91 -14.15 -12.41
C ASP A 313 17.08 -12.91 -12.02
N LEU A 314 15.89 -13.09 -11.45
CA LEU A 314 15.04 -12.02 -10.94
C LEU A 314 15.70 -11.27 -9.77
N GLN A 315 16.29 -11.99 -8.83
CA GLN A 315 17.05 -11.39 -7.72
C GLN A 315 18.24 -10.57 -8.23
N ARG A 316 19.02 -11.10 -9.20
CA ARG A 316 20.12 -10.36 -9.83
C ARG A 316 19.64 -9.09 -10.54
N LEU A 317 18.50 -9.17 -11.24
CA LEU A 317 17.88 -8.00 -11.87
C LEU A 317 17.53 -6.93 -10.83
N ALA A 318 16.84 -7.31 -9.76
CA ALA A 318 16.41 -6.39 -8.71
C ALA A 318 17.59 -5.73 -7.98
N PHE A 319 18.60 -6.51 -7.58
CA PHE A 319 19.84 -5.96 -6.98
C PHE A 319 20.57 -5.02 -7.95
N GLY A 320 20.59 -5.35 -9.23
CA GLY A 320 21.20 -4.50 -10.25
C GLY A 320 20.45 -3.17 -10.42
N LEU A 321 19.11 -3.17 -10.38
CA LEU A 321 18.29 -1.96 -10.44
C LEU A 321 18.46 -1.10 -9.19
N GLN A 322 18.43 -1.70 -8.00
CA GLN A 322 18.68 -1.00 -6.74
C GLN A 322 20.06 -0.32 -6.72
N ALA A 323 21.10 -0.97 -7.25
CA ALA A 323 22.43 -0.38 -7.37
C ALA A 323 22.49 0.81 -8.35
N LEU A 324 21.51 0.92 -9.25
CA LEU A 324 21.34 2.05 -10.17
C LEU A 324 20.44 3.14 -9.59
N GLY A 325 19.92 2.97 -8.36
CA GLY A 325 19.08 3.95 -7.68
C GLY A 325 17.60 3.90 -8.08
N VAL A 326 17.16 2.73 -8.53
CA VAL A 326 15.77 2.47 -8.93
C VAL A 326 15.08 1.58 -7.91
#